data_d301554b7766f39b3f48e39289b50133
#
_entry.id   d301554b7766f39b3f48e39289b50133
#
_cell.length_a   1.000
_cell.length_b   1.000
_cell.length_c   1.000
_cell.angle_alpha   90.00
_cell.angle_beta   90.00
_cell.angle_gamma   90.00
#
_symmetry.space_group_name_H-M   'P 1'
#
loop_
_entity.id
_entity.type
_entity.pdbx_description
1 polymer ?
#
loop_
_entity_poly.entity_id
_entity_poly.type
_entity_poly.pdbx_seq_one_letter_code
_entity_poly.pdbx_strand_id
1 'polypeptide(L)'
;SRFVDIIAERFDAGVRLGPEVGSGMIAVRISPDMEMAVVGTPEHFRRYGFPQTPADLVAHPCIAYQFGDGSLYAWELNVDGKKITHPPQGQWAFADSYMEAKAARLGLGLAYVPEELITDDLAQGTLIRVLQRYSQRLEGSFLYYPHRNVSPALRAVIDTLRM
;
A
#
# COMPACT_ATOMS: atom_id res chain seq x y z
N SER A 1 -5.14 -7.78 5.26
CA SER A 1 -4.26 -7.79 6.45
C SER A 1 -4.93 -8.61 7.54
N ARG A 2 -4.22 -9.60 8.05
CA ARG A 2 -4.72 -10.41 9.16
C ARG A 2 -4.81 -9.51 10.40
N PHE A 3 -5.93 -9.56 11.10
CA PHE A 3 -6.05 -8.92 12.41
C PHE A 3 -5.01 -9.53 13.34
N VAL A 4 -4.06 -8.71 13.81
CA VAL A 4 -3.24 -9.08 14.95
C VAL A 4 -4.11 -8.90 16.17
N ASP A 5 -4.32 -9.98 16.92
CA ASP A 5 -4.99 -9.90 18.22
C ASP A 5 -4.02 -9.26 19.22
N ILE A 6 -4.07 -7.92 19.28
CA ILE A 6 -3.17 -7.15 20.16
C ILE A 6 -3.34 -7.49 21.63
N ILE A 7 -4.53 -7.97 22.03
CA ILE A 7 -4.79 -8.38 23.43
C ILE A 7 -4.05 -9.69 23.73
N ALA A 8 -4.17 -10.70 22.84
CA ALA A 8 -3.51 -11.97 22.99
C ALA A 8 -1.98 -11.82 22.95
N GLU A 9 -1.48 -10.92 22.09
CA GLU A 9 -0.06 -10.62 21.92
C GLU A 9 0.47 -9.62 22.97
N ARG A 10 -0.36 -9.14 23.88
CA ARG A 10 -0.02 -8.19 24.95
C ARG A 10 0.52 -6.84 24.45
N PHE A 11 0.03 -6.36 23.31
CA PHE A 11 0.30 -5.01 22.84
C PHE A 11 -0.75 -4.03 23.38
N ASP A 12 -0.33 -2.80 23.67
CA ASP A 12 -1.22 -1.73 24.11
C ASP A 12 -2.08 -1.16 22.98
N ALA A 13 -1.52 -1.13 21.76
CA ALA A 13 -2.19 -0.65 20.55
C ALA A 13 -1.60 -1.31 19.30
N GLY A 14 -2.30 -1.19 18.18
CA GLY A 14 -1.82 -1.61 16.86
C GLY A 14 -2.14 -0.55 15.82
N VAL A 15 -1.45 -0.61 14.68
CA VAL A 15 -1.70 0.24 13.52
C VAL A 15 -2.15 -0.62 12.34
N ARG A 16 -3.17 -0.16 11.60
CA ARG A 16 -3.64 -0.81 10.38
C ARG A 16 -4.18 0.20 9.37
N LEU A 17 -4.28 -0.22 8.13
CA LEU A 17 -5.02 0.52 7.11
C LEU A 17 -6.53 0.32 7.29
N GLY A 18 -7.29 1.40 7.15
CA GLY A 18 -8.74 1.42 7.27
C GLY A 18 -9.26 1.36 8.71
N PRO A 19 -10.52 1.78 8.93
CA PRO A 19 -11.13 1.91 10.25
C PRO A 19 -11.68 0.59 10.81
N GLU A 20 -11.68 -0.48 10.03
CA GLU A 20 -12.24 -1.77 10.46
C GLU A 20 -11.44 -2.36 11.61
N VAL A 21 -12.03 -2.43 12.78
CA VAL A 21 -11.43 -2.98 13.99
C VAL A 21 -12.36 -4.01 14.64
N GLY A 22 -11.76 -4.91 15.42
CA GLY A 22 -12.52 -5.91 16.14
C GLY A 22 -13.46 -5.30 17.19
N SER A 23 -14.46 -6.08 17.63
CA SER A 23 -15.38 -5.68 18.69
C SER A 23 -14.62 -5.31 19.96
N GLY A 24 -15.01 -4.20 20.60
CA GLY A 24 -14.36 -3.70 21.82
C GLY A 24 -13.07 -2.90 21.59
N MET A 25 -12.73 -2.59 20.33
CA MET A 25 -11.61 -1.72 19.97
C MET A 25 -12.09 -0.32 19.58
N ILE A 26 -11.25 0.67 19.85
CA ILE A 26 -11.39 2.03 19.33
C ILE A 26 -10.38 2.21 18.21
N ALA A 27 -10.79 2.83 17.11
CA ALA A 27 -9.92 3.22 16.00
C ALA A 27 -9.83 4.75 15.93
N VAL A 28 -8.61 5.27 15.84
CA VAL A 28 -8.32 6.70 15.69
C VAL A 28 -7.48 6.88 14.43
N ARG A 29 -7.93 7.74 13.51
CA ARG A 29 -7.18 8.04 12.30
C ARG A 29 -5.85 8.74 12.63
N ILE A 30 -4.77 8.26 12.03
CA ILE A 30 -3.41 8.78 12.23
C ILE A 30 -2.68 9.12 10.93
N SER A 31 -3.27 8.83 9.77
CA SER A 31 -2.74 9.31 8.48
C SER A 31 -3.85 9.64 7.48
N PRO A 32 -3.60 10.51 6.49
CA PRO A 32 -4.50 10.72 5.38
C PRO A 32 -4.66 9.46 4.53
N ASP A 33 -5.63 9.49 3.62
CA ASP A 33 -5.76 8.44 2.60
C ASP A 33 -4.56 8.48 1.66
N MET A 34 -4.13 7.30 1.21
CA MET A 34 -3.01 7.14 0.30
C MET A 34 -3.50 6.93 -1.12
N GLU A 35 -2.95 7.67 -2.06
CA GLU A 35 -3.13 7.39 -3.47
C GLU A 35 -2.09 6.38 -3.93
N MET A 36 -2.54 5.27 -4.52
CA MET A 36 -1.66 4.24 -5.04
C MET A 36 -1.30 4.54 -6.49
N ALA A 37 -0.06 4.25 -6.86
CA ALA A 37 0.45 4.48 -8.20
C ALA A 37 1.11 3.23 -8.78
N VAL A 38 0.82 2.94 -10.05
CA VAL A 38 1.55 1.95 -10.86
C VAL A 38 2.68 2.68 -11.55
N VAL A 39 3.92 2.27 -11.31
CA VAL A 39 5.12 2.94 -11.82
C VAL A 39 6.14 1.97 -12.39
N GLY A 40 6.92 2.47 -13.33
CA GLY A 40 8.06 1.77 -13.91
C GLY A 40 9.08 2.76 -14.48
N THR A 41 10.25 2.25 -14.83
CA THR A 41 11.29 3.07 -15.47
C THR A 41 10.98 3.36 -16.94
N PRO A 42 11.53 4.44 -17.54
CA PRO A 42 11.45 4.66 -18.97
C PRO A 42 11.94 3.47 -19.80
N GLU A 43 13.01 2.77 -19.34
CA GLU A 43 13.55 1.58 -19.99
C GLU A 43 12.55 0.42 -19.99
N HIS A 44 11.84 0.22 -18.89
CA HIS A 44 10.78 -0.80 -18.81
C HIS A 44 9.73 -0.57 -19.92
N PHE A 45 9.26 0.69 -20.06
CA PHE A 45 8.24 1.01 -21.07
C PHE A 45 8.75 0.98 -22.50
N ARG A 46 10.03 1.24 -22.73
CA ARG A 46 10.64 1.00 -24.06
C ARG A 46 10.61 -0.47 -24.44
N ARG A 47 10.79 -1.36 -23.45
CA ARG A 47 10.83 -2.81 -23.68
C ARG A 47 9.44 -3.43 -23.76
N TYR A 48 8.52 -3.04 -22.88
CA TYR A 48 7.22 -3.71 -22.74
C TYR A 48 6.03 -2.89 -23.28
N GLY A 49 6.26 -1.62 -23.64
CA GLY A 49 5.18 -0.69 -23.98
C GLY A 49 4.49 -0.10 -22.76
N PHE A 50 3.62 0.88 -22.98
CA PHE A 50 2.82 1.51 -21.94
C PHE A 50 1.48 0.78 -21.81
N PRO A 51 1.12 0.25 -20.64
CA PRO A 51 -0.20 -0.33 -20.41
C PRO A 51 -1.26 0.78 -20.49
N GLN A 52 -2.30 0.56 -21.26
CA GLN A 52 -3.42 1.50 -21.45
C GLN A 52 -4.59 1.18 -20.54
N THR A 53 -4.74 -0.08 -20.19
CA THR A 53 -5.79 -0.58 -19.30
C THR A 53 -5.19 -1.53 -18.26
N PRO A 54 -5.88 -1.78 -17.14
CA PRO A 54 -5.45 -2.78 -16.16
C PRO A 54 -5.23 -4.18 -16.75
N ALA A 55 -5.96 -4.56 -17.80
CA ALA A 55 -5.79 -5.84 -18.46
C ALA A 55 -4.40 -6.00 -19.11
N ASP A 56 -3.77 -4.91 -19.51
CA ASP A 56 -2.44 -4.93 -20.13
C ASP A 56 -1.33 -5.30 -19.14
N LEU A 57 -1.58 -5.20 -17.84
CA LEU A 57 -0.61 -5.54 -16.79
C LEU A 57 -0.14 -7.00 -16.85
N VAL A 58 -0.93 -7.88 -17.42
CA VAL A 58 -0.56 -9.30 -17.63
C VAL A 58 0.69 -9.48 -18.47
N ALA A 59 1.00 -8.51 -19.35
CA ALA A 59 2.19 -8.52 -20.21
C ALA A 59 3.44 -7.94 -19.55
N HIS A 60 3.34 -7.44 -18.32
CA HIS A 60 4.42 -6.79 -17.61
C HIS A 60 4.90 -7.61 -16.41
N PRO A 61 6.22 -7.74 -16.17
CA PRO A 61 6.72 -8.21 -14.89
C PRO A 61 6.37 -7.19 -13.81
N CYS A 62 5.73 -7.67 -12.73
CA CYS A 62 5.28 -6.86 -11.62
C CYS A 62 5.99 -7.27 -10.34
N ILE A 63 6.33 -6.27 -9.52
CA ILE A 63 6.90 -6.45 -8.19
C ILE A 63 5.75 -6.62 -7.21
N ALA A 64 5.78 -7.65 -6.39
CA ALA A 64 4.70 -7.95 -5.47
C ALA A 64 5.00 -7.44 -4.04
N TYR A 65 3.96 -7.00 -3.34
CA TYR A 65 4.01 -6.87 -1.89
C TYR A 65 3.64 -8.20 -1.25
N GLN A 66 4.47 -8.69 -0.33
CA GLN A 66 4.25 -9.94 0.38
C GLN A 66 3.88 -9.67 1.85
N PHE A 67 2.75 -10.20 2.28
CA PHE A 67 2.35 -10.16 3.68
C PHE A 67 3.15 -11.15 4.54
N GLY A 68 3.13 -10.96 5.86
CA GLY A 68 3.84 -11.83 6.80
C GLY A 68 3.41 -13.29 6.80
N ASP A 69 2.23 -13.62 6.25
CA ASP A 69 1.74 -15.00 6.05
C ASP A 69 2.18 -15.59 4.69
N GLY A 70 2.98 -14.85 3.93
CA GLY A 70 3.48 -15.27 2.62
C GLY A 70 2.53 -15.00 1.44
N SER A 71 1.30 -14.57 1.69
CA SER A 71 0.38 -14.19 0.63
C SER A 71 0.82 -12.90 -0.08
N LEU A 72 0.47 -12.77 -1.36
CA LEU A 72 0.77 -11.58 -2.14
C LEU A 72 -0.44 -10.64 -2.20
N TYR A 73 -0.17 -9.34 -2.14
CA TYR A 73 -1.19 -8.31 -2.30
C TYR A 73 -1.60 -8.21 -3.77
N ALA A 74 -2.85 -8.49 -4.08
CA ALA A 74 -3.41 -8.23 -5.40
C ALA A 74 -3.66 -6.71 -5.54
N TRP A 75 -3.09 -6.11 -6.60
CA TRP A 75 -3.25 -4.68 -6.86
C TRP A 75 -4.70 -4.31 -7.07
N GLU A 76 -5.17 -3.31 -6.37
CA GLU A 76 -6.55 -2.85 -6.47
C GLU A 76 -6.64 -1.63 -7.40
N LEU A 77 -7.44 -1.74 -8.45
CA LEU A 77 -7.66 -0.70 -9.45
C LEU A 77 -9.15 -0.46 -9.64
N ASN A 78 -9.53 0.71 -10.09
CA ASN A 78 -10.92 1.09 -10.33
C ASN A 78 -11.19 1.19 -11.82
N VAL A 79 -12.14 0.41 -12.31
CA VAL A 79 -12.61 0.48 -13.69
C VAL A 79 -14.11 0.79 -13.67
N ASP A 80 -14.49 1.96 -14.19
CA ASP A 80 -15.90 2.40 -14.26
C ASP A 80 -16.63 2.32 -12.90
N GLY A 81 -15.95 2.73 -11.83
CA GLY A 81 -16.48 2.71 -10.47
C GLY A 81 -16.48 1.32 -9.81
N LYS A 82 -15.96 0.30 -10.47
CA LYS A 82 -15.84 -1.05 -9.93
C LYS A 82 -14.39 -1.34 -9.56
N LYS A 83 -14.19 -1.84 -8.36
CA LYS A 83 -12.89 -2.36 -7.93
C LYS A 83 -12.59 -3.66 -8.67
N ILE A 84 -11.43 -3.69 -9.32
CA ILE A 84 -10.86 -4.90 -9.89
C ILE A 84 -9.53 -5.19 -9.20
N THR A 85 -9.11 -6.43 -9.23
CA THR A 85 -7.82 -6.86 -8.68
C THR A 85 -6.94 -7.43 -9.76
N HIS A 86 -5.64 -7.12 -9.68
CA HIS A 86 -4.61 -7.71 -10.52
C HIS A 86 -3.59 -8.43 -9.62
N PRO A 87 -3.50 -9.77 -9.68
CA PRO A 87 -2.45 -10.49 -8.99
C PRO A 87 -1.11 -10.22 -9.69
N PRO A 88 -0.14 -9.59 -9.01
CA PRO A 88 1.14 -9.26 -9.62
C PRO A 88 1.90 -10.55 -9.97
N GLN A 89 2.45 -10.60 -11.19
CA GLN A 89 3.27 -11.71 -11.65
C GLN A 89 4.67 -11.22 -11.94
N GLY A 90 5.68 -11.85 -11.33
CA GLY A 90 7.07 -11.47 -11.48
C GLY A 90 7.97 -12.30 -10.58
N GLN A 91 9.25 -11.94 -10.58
CA GLN A 91 10.29 -12.68 -9.85
C GLN A 91 10.58 -12.09 -8.47
N TRP A 92 10.01 -10.94 -8.14
CA TRP A 92 10.37 -10.17 -6.95
C TRP A 92 9.15 -9.90 -6.08
N ALA A 93 9.31 -10.14 -4.78
CA ALA A 93 8.34 -9.81 -3.77
C ALA A 93 9.04 -9.21 -2.55
N PHE A 94 8.46 -8.18 -1.95
CA PHE A 94 8.98 -7.50 -0.77
C PHE A 94 7.86 -7.27 0.24
N ALA A 95 8.20 -7.23 1.52
CA ALA A 95 7.26 -6.94 2.59
C ALA A 95 7.22 -5.43 2.96
N ASP A 96 7.73 -4.58 2.08
CA ASP A 96 7.93 -3.15 2.33
C ASP A 96 7.84 -2.36 1.02
N SER A 97 6.97 -1.36 0.98
CA SER A 97 6.76 -0.52 -0.21
C SER A 97 7.96 0.37 -0.56
N TYR A 98 8.83 0.70 0.39
CA TYR A 98 10.08 1.38 0.07
C TYR A 98 11.00 0.49 -0.77
N MET A 99 11.05 -0.81 -0.44
CA MET A 99 11.82 -1.77 -1.21
C MET A 99 11.20 -2.05 -2.59
N GLU A 100 9.87 -2.06 -2.70
CA GLU A 100 9.19 -2.14 -4.01
C GLU A 100 9.54 -0.94 -4.89
N ALA A 101 9.48 0.29 -4.34
CA ALA A 101 9.86 1.51 -5.07
C ALA A 101 11.34 1.46 -5.49
N LYS A 102 12.24 0.99 -4.62
CA LYS A 102 13.66 0.82 -4.94
C LYS A 102 13.88 -0.20 -6.05
N ALA A 103 13.17 -1.32 -6.02
CA ALA A 103 13.23 -2.35 -7.05
C ALA A 103 12.71 -1.82 -8.39
N ALA A 104 11.64 -1.01 -8.39
CA ALA A 104 11.15 -0.34 -9.59
C ALA A 104 12.20 0.60 -10.19
N ARG A 105 12.90 1.40 -9.37
CA ARG A 105 14.00 2.27 -9.83
C ARG A 105 15.14 1.49 -10.49
N LEU A 106 15.38 0.27 -10.06
CA LEU A 106 16.35 -0.64 -10.64
C LEU A 106 15.84 -1.35 -11.92
N GLY A 107 14.61 -1.08 -12.33
CA GLY A 107 14.05 -1.68 -13.56
C GLY A 107 13.62 -3.13 -13.41
N LEU A 108 13.38 -3.61 -12.18
CA LEU A 108 13.01 -5.02 -11.94
C LEU A 108 11.56 -5.35 -12.29
N GLY A 109 10.74 -4.35 -12.61
CA GLY A 109 9.35 -4.50 -13.02
C GLY A 109 8.51 -3.27 -12.67
N LEU A 110 7.21 -3.36 -12.90
CA LEU A 110 6.25 -2.39 -12.42
C LEU A 110 6.05 -2.57 -10.91
N ALA A 111 5.90 -1.47 -10.17
CA ALA A 111 5.51 -1.47 -8.76
C ALA A 111 4.17 -0.78 -8.56
N TYR A 112 3.44 -1.18 -7.51
CA TYR A 112 2.21 -0.57 -7.05
C TYR A 112 2.44 -0.05 -5.63
N VAL A 113 2.72 1.24 -5.52
CA VAL A 113 3.21 1.86 -4.29
C VAL A 113 2.46 3.16 -3.98
N PRO A 114 2.44 3.61 -2.71
CA PRO A 114 1.97 4.95 -2.37
C PRO A 114 2.72 6.01 -3.19
N GLU A 115 1.99 6.96 -3.80
CA GLU A 115 2.57 8.01 -4.64
C GLU A 115 3.58 8.87 -3.87
N GLU A 116 3.36 9.09 -2.59
CA GLU A 116 4.26 9.86 -1.72
C GLU A 116 5.69 9.33 -1.68
N LEU A 117 5.89 8.01 -1.90
CA LEU A 117 7.22 7.38 -1.90
C LEU A 117 8.03 7.65 -3.17
N ILE A 118 7.38 8.14 -4.22
CA ILE A 118 7.96 8.28 -5.56
C ILE A 118 7.76 9.67 -6.16
N THR A 119 7.37 10.64 -5.35
CA THR A 119 7.10 12.02 -5.82
C THR A 119 8.32 12.63 -6.54
N ASP A 120 9.51 12.46 -5.98
CA ASP A 120 10.75 12.96 -6.59
C ASP A 120 11.07 12.24 -7.88
N ASP A 121 10.85 10.94 -7.94
CA ASP A 121 11.08 10.14 -9.15
C ASP A 121 10.16 10.57 -10.30
N LEU A 122 8.89 10.85 -9.99
CA LEU A 122 7.93 11.36 -10.98
C LEU A 122 8.35 12.74 -11.49
N ALA A 123 8.79 13.63 -10.59
CA ALA A 123 9.26 14.96 -10.96
C ALA A 123 10.53 14.92 -11.82
N GLN A 124 11.44 13.99 -11.56
CA GLN A 124 12.70 13.83 -12.29
C GLN A 124 12.58 12.93 -13.53
N GLY A 125 11.46 12.22 -13.69
CA GLY A 125 11.25 11.26 -14.78
C GLY A 125 12.02 9.96 -14.64
N THR A 126 12.56 9.63 -13.48
CA THR A 126 13.24 8.36 -13.19
C THR A 126 12.25 7.20 -13.08
N LEU A 127 11.02 7.50 -12.64
CA LEU A 127 9.86 6.64 -12.75
C LEU A 127 8.75 7.36 -13.53
N ILE A 128 7.97 6.60 -14.27
CA ILE A 128 6.79 7.08 -14.98
C ILE A 128 5.56 6.39 -14.40
N ARG A 129 4.57 7.18 -14.03
CA ARG A 129 3.27 6.67 -13.57
C ARG A 129 2.39 6.32 -14.75
N VAL A 130 1.76 5.16 -14.69
CA VAL A 130 0.81 4.67 -15.69
C VAL A 130 -0.54 4.34 -15.03
N LEU A 131 -1.58 4.18 -15.82
CA LEU A 131 -2.93 3.79 -15.36
C LEU A 131 -3.53 4.73 -14.31
N GLN A 132 -3.13 6.00 -14.29
CA GLN A 132 -3.55 6.96 -13.25
C GLN A 132 -5.08 7.09 -13.14
N ARG A 133 -5.81 7.04 -14.26
CA ARG A 133 -7.28 7.11 -14.25
C ARG A 133 -7.96 5.91 -13.57
N TYR A 134 -7.22 4.84 -13.35
CA TYR A 134 -7.67 3.63 -12.67
C TYR A 134 -7.18 3.54 -11.23
N SER A 135 -6.54 4.60 -10.74
CA SER A 135 -5.98 4.62 -9.38
C SER A 135 -7.04 4.37 -8.33
N GLN A 136 -6.61 3.66 -7.30
CA GLN A 136 -7.40 3.43 -6.10
C GLN A 136 -6.79 4.24 -4.96
N ARG A 137 -7.65 4.90 -4.18
CA ARG A 137 -7.27 5.45 -2.88
C ARG A 137 -7.47 4.37 -1.83
N LEU A 138 -6.46 4.16 -1.02
CA LEU A 138 -6.56 3.35 0.18
C LEU A 138 -6.82 4.25 1.38
N GLU A 139 -7.72 3.82 2.24
CA GLU A 139 -7.93 4.52 3.49
C GLU A 139 -6.63 4.57 4.29
N GLY A 140 -6.41 5.70 4.95
CA GLY A 140 -5.23 5.94 5.77
C GLY A 140 -5.10 4.97 6.94
N SER A 141 -4.03 5.12 7.67
CA SER A 141 -3.75 4.30 8.84
C SER A 141 -4.56 4.75 10.05
N PHE A 142 -4.96 3.77 10.84
CA PHE A 142 -5.66 3.96 12.10
C PHE A 142 -4.86 3.28 13.21
N LEU A 143 -4.71 4.00 14.33
CA LEU A 143 -4.30 3.41 15.60
C LEU A 143 -5.52 2.76 16.22
N TYR A 144 -5.44 1.48 16.59
CA TYR A 144 -6.52 0.79 17.29
C TYR A 144 -6.04 0.25 18.62
N TYR A 145 -6.91 0.33 19.63
CA TYR A 145 -6.61 -0.06 21.00
C TYR A 145 -7.88 -0.50 21.74
N PRO A 146 -7.77 -1.30 22.81
CA PRO A 146 -8.92 -1.74 23.58
C PRO A 146 -9.64 -0.56 24.24
N HIS A 147 -10.98 -0.63 24.29
CA HIS A 147 -11.83 0.39 24.91
C HIS A 147 -11.51 0.63 26.40
N ARG A 148 -10.93 -0.35 27.09
CA ARG A 148 -10.68 -0.31 28.55
C ARG A 148 -9.19 -0.13 28.84
N ASN A 149 -8.90 0.64 29.91
CA ASN A 149 -7.55 0.80 30.50
C ASN A 149 -6.51 1.47 29.59
N VAL A 150 -6.84 2.62 29.01
CA VAL A 150 -5.86 3.46 28.33
C VAL A 150 -4.90 4.05 29.35
N SER A 151 -3.63 3.60 29.33
CA SER A 151 -2.59 4.15 30.18
C SER A 151 -2.28 5.62 29.84
N PRO A 152 -1.74 6.42 30.77
CA PRO A 152 -1.30 7.78 30.46
C PRO A 152 -0.30 7.84 29.30
N ALA A 153 0.59 6.86 29.18
CA ALA A 153 1.55 6.76 28.08
C ALA A 153 0.85 6.52 26.73
N LEU A 154 -0.10 5.58 26.68
CA LEU A 154 -0.88 5.33 25.47
C LEU A 154 -1.74 6.55 25.10
N ARG A 155 -2.29 7.25 26.10
CA ARG A 155 -3.04 8.50 25.86
C ARG A 155 -2.17 9.56 25.18
N ALA A 156 -0.95 9.76 25.65
CA ALA A 156 0.00 10.69 25.03
C ALA A 156 0.32 10.31 23.58
N VAL A 157 0.50 9.03 23.28
CA VAL A 157 0.70 8.55 21.90
C VAL A 157 -0.52 8.84 21.03
N ILE A 158 -1.74 8.52 21.51
CA ILE A 158 -2.97 8.79 20.79
C ILE A 158 -3.10 10.28 20.47
N ASP A 159 -2.91 11.14 21.47
CA ASP A 159 -3.06 12.60 21.32
C ASP A 159 -2.01 13.20 20.39
N THR A 160 -0.82 12.59 20.30
CA THR A 160 0.25 13.01 19.39
C THR A 160 -0.03 12.59 17.95
N LEU A 161 -0.58 11.40 17.73
CA LEU A 161 -0.77 10.83 16.39
C LEU A 161 -2.13 11.17 15.77
N ARG A 162 -3.11 11.57 16.56
CA ARG A 162 -4.47 11.89 16.07
C ARG A 162 -4.43 13.04 15.08
N MET A 163 -5.05 12.83 13.92
CA MET A 163 -5.32 13.88 12.92
C MET A 163 -6.64 14.60 13.22
#